data_ca37374b0fec9229e8930fa932d02029
#
_entry.id   ca37374b0fec9229e8930fa932d02029
#
_cell.length_a   1.000
_cell.length_b   1.000
_cell.length_c   1.000
_cell.angle_alpha   90.00
_cell.angle_beta   90.00
_cell.angle_gamma   90.00
#
_symmetry.space_group_name_H-M   'P 1'
#
loop_
_entity.id
_entity.type
_entity.pdbx_description
1 polymer ?
#
loop_
_entity_poly.entity_id
_entity_poly.type
_entity_poly.pdbx_seq_one_letter_code
_entity_poly.pdbx_strand_id
1 'polypeptide(L)'
;LTTYGQATRLPWLATREWRLLVLDEAQAIKNPGARQTRAIKGLRARARIALSGTPVENRLGDLWSLFDFLNPGLLGTAPEFTRYVKALQAADPPNFAPLRQLVRPYLLRRLKTDRKVIADLPDKTELTAWCSLSQRQAALYEQSVHELAEQLSTPREGIARRGLVLAFLTRFKQICNHPSHWLGDDEYAAGDSGKFQRLAELCEEIAARQEKLLLFT
;
A
#
# COMPACT_ATOMS: atom_id res chain seq x y z
N LEU A 1 -24.86 -6.99 6.46
CA LEU A 1 -23.39 -6.94 6.41
C LEU A 1 -22.88 -8.16 5.64
N THR A 2 -21.90 -7.96 4.74
CA THR A 2 -21.27 -9.02 3.96
C THR A 2 -19.83 -8.66 3.63
N THR A 3 -19.03 -9.62 3.18
CA THR A 3 -17.67 -9.37 2.71
C THR A 3 -17.62 -9.17 1.20
N TYR A 4 -16.57 -8.56 0.69
CA TYR A 4 -16.33 -8.43 -0.75
C TYR A 4 -16.31 -9.79 -1.48
N GLY A 5 -15.69 -10.79 -0.87
CA GLY A 5 -15.65 -12.15 -1.42
C GLY A 5 -17.02 -12.79 -1.52
N GLN A 6 -17.86 -12.63 -0.51
CA GLN A 6 -19.25 -13.16 -0.51
C GLN A 6 -20.13 -12.42 -1.53
N ALA A 7 -19.93 -11.10 -1.71
CA ALA A 7 -20.69 -10.35 -2.70
C ALA A 7 -20.51 -10.89 -4.13
N THR A 8 -19.40 -11.55 -4.45
CA THR A 8 -19.19 -12.21 -5.74
C THR A 8 -19.88 -13.56 -5.87
N ARG A 9 -20.29 -14.17 -4.75
CA ARG A 9 -20.86 -15.53 -4.70
C ARG A 9 -22.36 -15.55 -4.48
N LEU A 10 -22.97 -14.42 -4.11
CA LEU A 10 -24.38 -14.30 -3.77
C LEU A 10 -25.13 -13.50 -4.86
N PRO A 11 -25.65 -14.16 -5.91
CA PRO A 11 -26.30 -13.49 -7.05
C PRO A 11 -27.51 -12.63 -6.65
N TRP A 12 -28.24 -13.02 -5.61
CA TRP A 12 -29.42 -12.29 -5.15
C TRP A 12 -29.11 -10.86 -4.68
N LEU A 13 -27.86 -10.55 -4.30
CA LEU A 13 -27.44 -9.19 -3.94
C LEU A 13 -27.58 -8.22 -5.14
N ALA A 14 -27.33 -8.69 -6.35
CA ALA A 14 -27.42 -7.89 -7.56
C ALA A 14 -28.88 -7.73 -8.08
N THR A 15 -29.77 -8.65 -7.72
CA THR A 15 -31.19 -8.58 -8.14
C THR A 15 -32.01 -7.61 -7.27
N ARG A 16 -31.51 -7.28 -6.07
CA ARG A 16 -32.20 -6.41 -5.11
C ARG A 16 -31.76 -4.95 -5.30
N GLU A 17 -32.71 -4.03 -5.18
CA GLU A 17 -32.42 -2.59 -5.07
C GLU A 17 -32.19 -2.20 -3.61
N TRP A 18 -31.02 -1.64 -3.32
CA TRP A 18 -30.61 -1.20 -1.99
C TRP A 18 -30.89 0.29 -1.80
N ARG A 19 -31.32 0.70 -0.62
CA ARG A 19 -31.47 2.14 -0.32
C ARG A 19 -30.10 2.79 -0.15
N LEU A 20 -29.19 2.09 0.53
CA LEU A 20 -27.83 2.58 0.79
C LEU A 20 -26.85 1.39 0.67
N LEU A 21 -25.76 1.61 -0.03
CA LEU A 21 -24.61 0.70 -0.12
C LEU A 21 -23.39 1.40 0.46
N VAL A 22 -22.83 0.82 1.52
CA VAL A 22 -21.63 1.34 2.18
C VAL A 22 -20.49 0.34 1.96
N LEU A 23 -19.39 0.81 1.42
CA LEU A 23 -18.14 0.04 1.30
C LEU A 23 -17.16 0.51 2.36
N ASP A 24 -16.72 -0.41 3.23
CA ASP A 24 -15.57 -0.19 4.09
C ASP A 24 -14.31 -0.69 3.39
N GLU A 25 -13.15 -0.07 3.66
CA GLU A 25 -11.89 -0.34 2.96
C GLU A 25 -12.07 -0.36 1.43
N ALA A 26 -12.67 0.72 0.92
CA ALA A 26 -13.13 0.81 -0.47
C ALA A 26 -11.99 0.73 -1.51
N GLN A 27 -10.70 0.82 -1.09
CA GLN A 27 -9.57 0.53 -1.96
C GLN A 27 -9.59 -0.93 -2.49
N ALA A 28 -10.38 -1.81 -1.88
CA ALA A 28 -10.61 -3.17 -2.40
C ALA A 28 -11.21 -3.19 -3.82
N ILE A 29 -11.86 -2.10 -4.26
CA ILE A 29 -12.41 -1.96 -5.62
C ILE A 29 -11.58 -1.05 -6.54
N LYS A 30 -10.32 -0.77 -6.22
CA LYS A 30 -9.44 0.09 -7.02
C LYS A 30 -9.15 -0.44 -8.43
N ASN A 31 -9.12 -1.75 -8.59
CA ASN A 31 -8.87 -2.38 -9.88
C ASN A 31 -10.20 -2.65 -10.63
N PRO A 32 -10.55 -1.88 -11.67
CA PRO A 32 -11.82 -2.01 -12.38
C PRO A 32 -11.96 -3.35 -13.12
N GLY A 33 -10.84 -3.99 -13.48
CA GLY A 33 -10.82 -5.29 -14.16
C GLY A 33 -11.06 -6.48 -13.24
N ALA A 34 -10.95 -6.33 -11.92
CA ALA A 34 -11.13 -7.42 -10.98
C ALA A 34 -12.58 -7.89 -10.92
N ARG A 35 -12.78 -9.21 -10.81
CA ARG A 35 -14.12 -9.82 -10.68
C ARG A 35 -14.91 -9.23 -9.52
N GLN A 36 -14.26 -9.03 -8.39
CA GLN A 36 -14.83 -8.45 -7.19
C GLN A 36 -15.33 -7.02 -7.45
N THR A 37 -14.53 -6.17 -8.08
CA THR A 37 -14.90 -4.79 -8.41
C THR A 37 -16.13 -4.73 -9.32
N ARG A 38 -16.16 -5.58 -10.36
CA ARG A 38 -17.31 -5.67 -11.27
C ARG A 38 -18.57 -6.10 -10.55
N ALA A 39 -18.49 -7.10 -9.66
CA ALA A 39 -19.63 -7.56 -8.87
C ALA A 39 -20.18 -6.44 -7.98
N ILE A 40 -19.31 -5.70 -7.26
CA ILE A 40 -19.72 -4.60 -6.39
C ILE A 40 -20.32 -3.43 -7.18
N LYS A 41 -19.72 -3.05 -8.30
CA LYS A 41 -20.24 -1.97 -9.16
C LYS A 41 -21.58 -2.33 -9.81
N GLY A 42 -21.87 -3.62 -10.01
CA GLY A 42 -23.12 -4.13 -10.52
C GLY A 42 -24.28 -4.09 -9.51
N LEU A 43 -24.02 -3.82 -8.22
CA LEU A 43 -25.07 -3.72 -7.23
C LEU A 43 -25.90 -2.45 -7.43
N ARG A 44 -27.23 -2.58 -7.39
CA ARG A 44 -28.14 -1.44 -7.53
C ARG A 44 -28.37 -0.78 -6.18
N ALA A 45 -28.12 0.54 -6.11
CA ALA A 45 -28.34 1.30 -4.88
C ALA A 45 -28.73 2.74 -5.21
N ARG A 46 -29.63 3.32 -4.37
CA ARG A 46 -30.04 4.73 -4.49
C ARG A 46 -28.97 5.69 -4.00
N ALA A 47 -28.25 5.29 -2.95
CA ALA A 47 -27.14 6.05 -2.40
C ALA A 47 -25.94 5.13 -2.16
N ARG A 48 -24.73 5.68 -2.30
CA ARG A 48 -23.47 4.96 -2.14
C ARG A 48 -22.49 5.76 -1.29
N ILE A 49 -21.80 5.08 -0.38
CA ILE A 49 -20.75 5.65 0.45
C ILE A 49 -19.55 4.72 0.36
N ALA A 50 -18.36 5.29 0.24
CA ALA A 50 -17.10 4.57 0.30
C ALA A 50 -16.24 5.12 1.44
N LEU A 51 -15.83 4.26 2.35
CA LEU A 51 -14.92 4.57 3.45
C LEU A 51 -13.54 4.03 3.07
N SER A 52 -12.50 4.86 3.18
CA SER A 52 -11.12 4.47 2.89
C SER A 52 -10.15 5.40 3.59
N GLY A 53 -9.10 4.85 4.21
CA GLY A 53 -7.98 5.63 4.70
C GLY A 53 -7.05 6.12 3.58
N THR A 54 -7.02 5.40 2.45
CA THR A 54 -6.13 5.64 1.31
C THR A 54 -6.89 5.59 -0.02
N PRO A 55 -7.68 6.63 -0.35
CA PRO A 55 -8.49 6.62 -1.58
C PRO A 55 -7.66 6.55 -2.86
N VAL A 56 -6.41 7.00 -2.81
CA VAL A 56 -5.39 6.89 -3.88
C VAL A 56 -4.11 6.36 -3.27
N GLU A 57 -3.74 5.13 -3.57
CA GLU A 57 -2.49 4.54 -3.10
C GLU A 57 -1.33 4.79 -4.08
N ASN A 58 -1.49 4.34 -5.32
CA ASN A 58 -0.39 4.30 -6.28
C ASN A 58 -0.70 5.04 -7.59
N ARG A 59 -1.96 5.14 -7.98
CA ARG A 59 -2.36 5.67 -9.30
C ARG A 59 -3.65 6.48 -9.20
N LEU A 60 -3.75 7.54 -9.99
CA LEU A 60 -5.01 8.29 -10.12
C LEU A 60 -6.15 7.45 -10.71
N GLY A 61 -5.84 6.36 -11.41
CA GLY A 61 -6.83 5.38 -11.84
C GLY A 61 -7.61 4.72 -10.68
N ASP A 62 -7.01 4.64 -9.49
CA ASP A 62 -7.67 4.14 -8.28
C ASP A 62 -8.82 5.09 -7.89
N LEU A 63 -8.59 6.40 -7.98
CA LEU A 63 -9.62 7.43 -7.77
C LEU A 63 -10.76 7.28 -8.76
N TRP A 64 -10.45 7.10 -10.05
CA TRP A 64 -11.48 6.87 -11.07
C TRP A 64 -12.36 5.68 -10.72
N SER A 65 -11.78 4.57 -10.31
CA SER A 65 -12.54 3.37 -9.97
C SER A 65 -13.50 3.58 -8.80
N LEU A 66 -13.08 4.35 -7.79
CA LEU A 66 -13.94 4.72 -6.66
C LEU A 66 -15.07 5.64 -7.08
N PHE A 67 -14.78 6.66 -7.88
CA PHE A 67 -15.79 7.60 -8.35
C PHE A 67 -16.77 6.99 -9.35
N ASP A 68 -16.32 6.03 -10.18
CA ASP A 68 -17.19 5.26 -11.05
C ASP A 68 -18.18 4.38 -10.27
N PHE A 69 -17.80 3.96 -9.04
CA PHE A 69 -18.74 3.32 -8.11
C PHE A 69 -19.65 4.35 -7.45
N LEU A 70 -19.14 5.46 -6.91
CA LEU A 70 -19.90 6.45 -6.15
C LEU A 70 -20.87 7.25 -7.04
N ASN A 71 -20.34 7.80 -8.11
CA ASN A 71 -21.02 8.73 -9.04
C ASN A 71 -20.67 8.33 -10.48
N PRO A 72 -21.31 7.28 -11.03
CA PRO A 72 -21.03 6.83 -12.39
C PRO A 72 -21.12 7.98 -13.40
N GLY A 73 -20.09 8.12 -14.23
CA GLY A 73 -20.01 9.16 -15.25
C GLY A 73 -19.39 10.49 -14.81
N LEU A 74 -19.26 10.79 -13.52
CA LEU A 74 -18.68 12.05 -13.02
C LEU A 74 -17.27 12.32 -13.57
N LEU A 75 -16.44 11.30 -13.65
CA LEU A 75 -15.07 11.40 -14.17
C LEU A 75 -14.93 10.87 -15.61
N GLY A 76 -16.04 10.70 -16.32
CA GLY A 76 -16.06 10.10 -17.66
C GLY A 76 -15.66 8.63 -17.67
N THR A 77 -15.38 8.10 -18.85
CA THR A 77 -14.89 6.74 -19.03
C THR A 77 -13.42 6.59 -18.62
N ALA A 78 -12.97 5.38 -18.34
CA ALA A 78 -11.57 5.12 -17.96
C ALA A 78 -10.54 5.64 -19.00
N PRO A 79 -10.74 5.49 -20.32
CA PRO A 79 -9.85 6.08 -21.33
C PRO A 79 -9.84 7.61 -21.33
N GLU A 80 -11.00 8.24 -21.14
CA GLU A 80 -11.12 9.71 -21.07
C GLU A 80 -10.43 10.25 -19.83
N PHE A 81 -10.64 9.64 -18.67
CA PHE A 81 -9.97 10.01 -17.44
C PHE A 81 -8.44 9.85 -17.55
N THR A 82 -7.98 8.74 -18.15
CA THR A 82 -6.55 8.50 -18.37
C THR A 82 -5.93 9.60 -19.26
N ARG A 83 -6.63 10.02 -20.31
CA ARG A 83 -6.21 11.10 -21.20
C ARG A 83 -6.17 12.45 -20.46
N TYR A 84 -7.20 12.72 -19.68
CA TYR A 84 -7.28 13.92 -18.85
C TYR A 84 -6.13 14.00 -17.83
N VAL A 85 -5.86 12.92 -17.11
CA VAL A 85 -4.75 12.87 -16.14
C VAL A 85 -3.40 13.09 -16.83
N LYS A 86 -3.16 12.48 -17.98
CA LYS A 86 -1.94 12.71 -18.77
C LYS A 86 -1.77 14.17 -19.15
N ALA A 87 -2.84 14.84 -19.56
CA ALA A 87 -2.82 16.27 -19.87
C ALA A 87 -2.44 17.13 -18.65
N LEU A 88 -3.01 16.81 -17.46
CA LEU A 88 -2.66 17.50 -16.21
C LEU A 88 -1.20 17.29 -15.80
N GLN A 89 -0.66 16.09 -16.05
CA GLN A 89 0.74 15.74 -15.78
C GLN A 89 1.72 16.41 -16.76
N ALA A 90 1.31 16.63 -17.99
CA ALA A 90 2.13 17.23 -19.04
C ALA A 90 2.23 18.76 -18.92
N ALA A 91 1.42 19.40 -18.08
CA ALA A 91 1.55 20.83 -17.79
C ALA A 91 2.85 21.10 -17.02
N ASP A 92 3.44 22.26 -17.25
CA ASP A 92 4.65 22.71 -16.55
C ASP A 92 4.37 23.99 -15.73
N PRO A 93 4.31 23.89 -14.39
CA PRO A 93 4.36 22.66 -13.57
C PRO A 93 3.07 21.82 -13.64
N PRO A 94 3.11 20.52 -13.31
CA PRO A 94 1.93 19.66 -13.29
C PRO A 94 0.82 20.22 -12.41
N ASN A 95 -0.39 20.34 -12.96
CA ASN A 95 -1.50 20.98 -12.27
C ASN A 95 -2.71 20.07 -12.11
N PHE A 96 -2.94 19.59 -10.89
CA PHE A 96 -4.10 18.77 -10.51
C PHE A 96 -5.23 19.56 -9.83
N ALA A 97 -5.17 20.88 -9.78
CA ALA A 97 -6.19 21.71 -9.14
C ALA A 97 -7.58 21.49 -9.75
N PRO A 98 -7.77 21.39 -11.08
CA PRO A 98 -9.10 21.14 -11.66
C PRO A 98 -9.71 19.82 -11.21
N LEU A 99 -8.91 18.74 -11.15
CA LEU A 99 -9.37 17.44 -10.66
C LEU A 99 -9.75 17.51 -9.19
N ARG A 100 -8.94 18.17 -8.35
CA ARG A 100 -9.26 18.34 -6.92
C ARG A 100 -10.56 19.13 -6.71
N GLN A 101 -10.79 20.19 -7.47
CA GLN A 101 -12.03 20.98 -7.40
C GLN A 101 -13.24 20.14 -7.78
N LEU A 102 -13.13 19.31 -8.82
CA LEU A 102 -14.21 18.45 -9.29
C LEU A 102 -14.63 17.43 -8.23
N VAL A 103 -13.67 16.78 -7.55
CA VAL A 103 -13.96 15.70 -6.59
C VAL A 103 -14.21 16.21 -5.16
N ARG A 104 -13.75 17.40 -4.81
CA ARG A 104 -13.85 17.99 -3.47
C ARG A 104 -15.26 17.94 -2.85
N PRO A 105 -16.35 18.24 -3.54
CA PRO A 105 -17.70 18.20 -2.95
C PRO A 105 -18.14 16.81 -2.47
N TYR A 106 -17.51 15.75 -2.98
CA TYR A 106 -17.85 14.37 -2.69
C TYR A 106 -16.89 13.71 -1.68
N LEU A 107 -15.88 14.45 -1.19
CA LEU A 107 -14.86 13.94 -0.30
C LEU A 107 -14.97 14.58 1.08
N LEU A 108 -15.13 13.75 2.11
CA LEU A 108 -15.00 14.16 3.50
C LEU A 108 -13.71 13.55 4.06
N ARG A 109 -12.67 14.36 4.18
CA ARG A 109 -11.40 13.94 4.77
C ARG A 109 -11.28 14.47 6.20
N ARG A 110 -11.04 13.57 7.14
CA ARG A 110 -10.74 13.88 8.54
C ARG A 110 -9.36 13.36 8.89
N LEU A 111 -8.52 14.20 9.45
CA LEU A 111 -7.18 13.82 9.89
C LEU A 111 -7.22 13.48 11.37
N LYS A 112 -6.50 12.45 11.78
CA LYS A 112 -6.35 12.08 13.21
C LYS A 112 -5.67 13.18 14.03
N THR A 113 -4.90 14.06 13.37
CA THR A 113 -4.25 15.23 13.98
C THR A 113 -5.19 16.42 14.18
N ASP A 114 -6.41 16.38 13.68
CA ASP A 114 -7.38 17.44 13.88
C ASP A 114 -8.09 17.26 15.23
N ARG A 115 -7.64 18.01 16.24
CA ARG A 115 -8.18 17.99 17.60
C ARG A 115 -9.66 18.36 17.70
N LYS A 116 -10.21 19.05 16.68
CA LYS A 116 -11.66 19.33 16.63
C LYS A 116 -12.48 18.08 16.30
N VAL A 117 -11.85 17.08 15.69
CA VAL A 117 -12.50 15.83 15.29
C VAL A 117 -12.29 14.76 16.38
N ILE A 118 -11.08 14.66 16.91
CA ILE A 118 -10.71 13.70 17.94
C ILE A 118 -9.83 14.42 18.97
N ALA A 119 -10.40 14.69 20.14
CA ALA A 119 -9.70 15.40 21.23
C ALA A 119 -8.74 14.49 22.02
N ASP A 120 -9.01 13.19 22.08
CA ASP A 120 -8.40 12.24 23.02
C ASP A 120 -7.20 11.48 22.47
N LEU A 121 -6.76 11.75 21.24
CA LEU A 121 -5.57 11.11 20.69
C LEU A 121 -4.31 11.81 21.19
N PRO A 122 -3.32 11.05 21.70
CA PRO A 122 -2.02 11.61 22.03
C PRO A 122 -1.30 12.12 20.79
N ASP A 123 -0.35 13.04 21.00
CA ASP A 123 0.49 13.52 19.91
C ASP A 123 1.35 12.39 19.36
N LYS A 124 1.43 12.31 18.02
CA LYS A 124 2.23 11.31 17.34
C LYS A 124 3.70 11.74 17.37
N THR A 125 4.55 10.92 17.97
CA THR A 125 6.01 11.05 17.88
C THR A 125 6.57 10.01 16.92
N GLU A 126 7.35 10.42 15.94
CA GLU A 126 8.04 9.53 15.02
C GLU A 126 9.54 9.62 15.24
N LEU A 127 10.16 8.47 15.48
CA LEU A 127 11.61 8.34 15.63
C LEU A 127 12.14 7.34 14.59
N THR A 128 13.21 7.72 13.91
CA THR A 128 13.91 6.81 13.00
C THR A 128 15.14 6.25 13.72
N ALA A 129 15.14 4.94 13.94
CA ALA A 129 16.30 4.24 14.48
C ALA A 129 17.13 3.64 13.33
N TRP A 130 18.39 4.05 13.22
CA TRP A 130 19.33 3.48 12.26
C TRP A 130 20.07 2.31 12.88
N CYS A 131 20.16 1.20 12.13
CA CYS A 131 20.85 -0.01 12.57
C CYS A 131 21.97 -0.34 11.58
N SER A 132 23.15 -0.65 12.11
CA SER A 132 24.26 -1.16 11.30
C SER A 132 24.03 -2.64 10.96
N LEU A 133 24.64 -3.11 9.88
CA LEU A 133 24.69 -4.54 9.58
C LEU A 133 25.61 -5.23 10.57
N SER A 134 25.27 -6.45 10.98
CA SER A 134 26.22 -7.33 11.67
C SER A 134 27.34 -7.74 10.71
N GLN A 135 28.43 -8.27 11.26
CA GLN A 135 29.56 -8.74 10.44
C GLN A 135 29.12 -9.84 9.47
N ARG A 136 28.25 -10.77 9.90
CA ARG A 136 27.68 -11.84 9.07
C ARG A 136 26.79 -11.26 7.96
N GLN A 137 25.96 -10.26 8.27
CA GLN A 137 25.15 -9.58 7.27
C GLN A 137 26.00 -8.83 6.25
N ALA A 138 27.04 -8.12 6.68
CA ALA A 138 27.92 -7.37 5.79
C ALA A 138 28.63 -8.29 4.79
N ALA A 139 29.15 -9.42 5.23
CA ALA A 139 29.81 -10.40 4.36
C ALA A 139 28.84 -10.97 3.29
N LEU A 140 27.63 -11.37 3.70
CA LEU A 140 26.61 -11.88 2.77
C LEU A 140 26.13 -10.81 1.78
N TYR A 141 26.03 -9.58 2.26
CA TYR A 141 25.63 -8.45 1.42
C TYR A 141 26.70 -8.17 0.35
N GLU A 142 27.97 -8.09 0.74
CA GLU A 142 29.11 -7.88 -0.17
C GLU A 142 29.21 -9.00 -1.21
N GLN A 143 29.13 -10.26 -0.81
CA GLN A 143 29.07 -11.38 -1.72
C GLN A 143 27.93 -11.23 -2.74
N SER A 144 26.74 -10.84 -2.27
CA SER A 144 25.57 -10.65 -3.14
C SER A 144 25.76 -9.51 -4.13
N VAL A 145 26.47 -8.45 -3.74
CA VAL A 145 26.82 -7.32 -4.64
C VAL A 145 27.76 -7.80 -5.74
N HIS A 146 28.79 -8.59 -5.40
CA HIS A 146 29.71 -9.16 -6.40
C HIS A 146 28.99 -10.06 -7.39
N GLU A 147 28.15 -10.98 -6.89
CA GLU A 147 27.36 -11.87 -7.75
C GLU A 147 26.42 -11.08 -8.69
N LEU A 148 25.80 -10.00 -8.20
CA LEU A 148 24.98 -9.14 -9.04
C LEU A 148 25.80 -8.45 -10.12
N ALA A 149 26.98 -7.91 -9.79
CA ALA A 149 27.88 -7.25 -10.71
C ALA A 149 28.32 -8.20 -11.83
N GLU A 150 28.70 -9.42 -11.51
CA GLU A 150 29.05 -10.46 -12.48
C GLU A 150 27.88 -10.81 -13.39
N GLN A 151 26.68 -10.98 -12.84
CA GLN A 151 25.51 -11.30 -13.65
C GLN A 151 25.05 -10.15 -14.54
N LEU A 152 25.29 -8.89 -14.14
CA LEU A 152 24.99 -7.70 -14.95
C LEU A 152 26.01 -7.46 -16.06
N SER A 153 27.24 -8.00 -15.94
CA SER A 153 28.26 -7.93 -16.99
C SER A 153 27.89 -8.78 -18.23
N THR A 154 27.05 -9.80 -18.05
CA THR A 154 26.51 -10.60 -19.15
C THR A 154 25.36 -9.82 -19.82
N PRO A 155 25.39 -9.63 -21.16
CA PRO A 155 24.32 -8.92 -21.86
C PRO A 155 22.96 -9.60 -21.65
N ARG A 156 22.09 -8.93 -20.95
CA ARG A 156 20.68 -9.31 -20.76
C ARG A 156 19.82 -8.09 -21.00
N GLU A 157 18.79 -8.19 -21.82
CA GLU A 157 17.94 -7.06 -22.14
C GLU A 157 16.52 -7.20 -21.58
N GLY A 158 15.86 -6.07 -21.39
CA GLY A 158 14.44 -5.98 -21.12
C GLY A 158 13.97 -6.60 -19.81
N ILE A 159 13.03 -7.56 -19.92
CA ILE A 159 12.35 -8.17 -18.77
C ILE A 159 13.29 -9.02 -17.91
N ALA A 160 14.24 -9.74 -18.55
CA ALA A 160 15.19 -10.60 -17.84
C ALA A 160 16.11 -9.79 -16.90
N ARG A 161 16.61 -8.63 -17.36
CA ARG A 161 17.43 -7.73 -16.54
C ARG A 161 16.66 -7.15 -15.36
N ARG A 162 15.40 -6.73 -15.59
CA ARG A 162 14.53 -6.24 -14.51
C ARG A 162 14.23 -7.31 -13.47
N GLY A 163 13.95 -8.55 -13.91
CA GLY A 163 13.73 -9.69 -13.05
C GLY A 163 14.94 -9.99 -12.15
N LEU A 164 16.13 -9.96 -12.73
CA LEU A 164 17.38 -10.14 -12.00
C LEU A 164 17.55 -9.08 -10.90
N VAL A 165 17.41 -7.79 -11.25
CA VAL A 165 17.53 -6.70 -10.27
C VAL A 165 16.52 -6.84 -9.14
N LEU A 166 15.26 -7.17 -9.45
CA LEU A 166 14.23 -7.37 -8.43
C LEU A 166 14.54 -8.55 -7.50
N ALA A 167 15.08 -9.65 -8.03
CA ALA A 167 15.50 -10.80 -7.23
C ALA A 167 16.61 -10.42 -6.23
N PHE A 168 17.62 -9.67 -6.69
CA PHE A 168 18.69 -9.21 -5.81
C PHE A 168 18.23 -8.15 -4.80
N LEU A 169 17.33 -7.25 -5.17
CA LEU A 169 16.73 -6.32 -4.21
C LEU A 169 15.96 -7.06 -3.10
N THR A 170 15.28 -8.14 -3.43
CA THR A 170 14.61 -8.99 -2.45
C THR A 170 15.64 -9.68 -1.54
N ARG A 171 16.71 -10.26 -2.11
CA ARG A 171 17.82 -10.87 -1.39
C ARG A 171 18.48 -9.87 -0.43
N PHE A 172 18.80 -8.66 -0.88
CA PHE A 172 19.35 -7.61 -0.03
C PHE A 172 18.45 -7.27 1.15
N LYS A 173 17.14 -7.13 0.91
CA LYS A 173 16.17 -6.92 2.00
C LYS A 173 16.17 -8.08 3.00
N GLN A 174 16.21 -9.32 2.53
CA GLN A 174 16.26 -10.49 3.39
C GLN A 174 17.52 -10.50 4.25
N ILE A 175 18.70 -10.30 3.66
CA ILE A 175 19.98 -10.21 4.37
C ILE A 175 19.97 -9.07 5.40
N CYS A 176 19.47 -7.88 5.01
CA CYS A 176 19.37 -6.74 5.91
C CYS A 176 18.36 -6.93 7.05
N ASN A 177 17.40 -7.82 6.92
CA ASN A 177 16.53 -8.20 8.02
C ASN A 177 17.21 -9.19 8.95
N HIS A 178 17.61 -10.35 8.42
CA HIS A 178 18.35 -11.36 9.15
C HIS A 178 19.07 -12.30 8.18
N PRO A 179 20.31 -12.76 8.44
CA PRO A 179 21.01 -13.70 7.56
C PRO A 179 20.19 -14.95 7.24
N SER A 180 19.61 -15.56 8.25
CA SER A 180 18.80 -16.77 8.13
C SER A 180 17.55 -16.61 7.27
N HIS A 181 17.05 -15.40 7.13
CA HIS A 181 15.94 -15.13 6.20
C HIS A 181 16.33 -15.34 4.73
N TRP A 182 17.62 -15.15 4.39
CA TRP A 182 18.15 -15.48 3.07
C TRP A 182 18.63 -16.92 2.99
N LEU A 183 19.33 -17.40 4.04
CA LEU A 183 19.94 -18.74 4.05
C LEU A 183 18.89 -19.85 4.21
N GLY A 184 17.78 -19.58 4.87
CA GLY A 184 16.73 -20.57 5.12
C GLY A 184 17.13 -21.64 6.13
N ASP A 185 18.08 -21.30 7.05
CA ASP A 185 18.59 -22.21 8.06
C ASP A 185 17.80 -22.21 9.37
N ASP A 186 16.79 -21.34 9.48
CA ASP A 186 15.94 -21.14 10.66
C ASP A 186 16.68 -20.78 11.97
N GLU A 187 17.93 -20.33 11.89
CA GLU A 187 18.76 -19.93 13.01
C GLU A 187 18.70 -18.42 13.26
N TYR A 188 17.62 -17.93 13.84
CA TYR A 188 17.37 -16.49 14.06
C TYR A 188 18.00 -15.97 15.36
N ALA A 189 19.33 -16.03 15.48
CA ALA A 189 20.05 -15.45 16.61
C ALA A 189 20.02 -13.91 16.56
N ALA A 190 19.58 -13.25 17.63
CA ALA A 190 19.46 -11.79 17.68
C ALA A 190 20.79 -11.08 17.40
N GLY A 191 21.92 -11.64 17.79
CA GLY A 191 23.27 -11.12 17.56
C GLY A 191 23.68 -11.06 16.09
N ASP A 192 23.05 -11.85 15.23
CA ASP A 192 23.36 -11.89 13.79
C ASP A 192 22.69 -10.80 12.96
N SER A 193 21.82 -9.98 13.57
CA SER A 193 21.15 -8.89 12.90
C SER A 193 21.15 -7.62 13.73
N GLY A 194 21.67 -6.53 13.17
CA GLY A 194 21.64 -5.22 13.84
C GLY A 194 20.21 -4.71 14.09
N LYS A 195 19.24 -5.08 13.25
CA LYS A 195 17.83 -4.76 13.49
C LYS A 195 17.26 -5.54 14.67
N PHE A 196 17.58 -6.82 14.79
CA PHE A 196 17.11 -7.67 15.89
C PHE A 196 17.74 -7.26 17.22
N GLN A 197 19.03 -6.90 17.22
CA GLN A 197 19.68 -6.34 18.40
C GLN A 197 18.97 -5.06 18.85
N ARG A 198 18.77 -4.10 17.96
CA ARG A 198 18.07 -2.86 18.29
C ARG A 198 16.63 -3.07 18.73
N LEU A 199 15.93 -4.03 18.12
CA LEU A 199 14.59 -4.40 18.53
C LEU A 199 14.56 -4.97 19.95
N ALA A 200 15.51 -5.85 20.29
CA ALA A 200 15.63 -6.40 21.63
C ALA A 200 15.83 -5.30 22.68
N GLU A 201 16.75 -4.36 22.42
CA GLU A 201 16.96 -3.20 23.29
C GLU A 201 15.68 -2.39 23.51
N LEU A 202 14.97 -2.07 22.42
CA LEU A 202 13.69 -1.33 22.49
C LEU A 202 12.62 -2.10 23.28
N CYS A 203 12.55 -3.42 23.08
CA CYS A 203 11.61 -4.26 23.84
C CYS A 203 11.92 -4.25 25.33
N GLU A 204 13.19 -4.30 25.71
CA GLU A 204 13.61 -4.22 27.11
C GLU A 204 13.29 -2.85 27.72
N GLU A 205 13.57 -1.75 27.01
CA GLU A 205 13.23 -0.40 27.48
C GLU A 205 11.71 -0.23 27.69
N ILE A 206 10.89 -0.70 26.74
CA ILE A 206 9.42 -0.58 26.79
C ILE A 206 8.86 -1.47 27.91
N ALA A 207 9.39 -2.69 28.06
CA ALA A 207 9.00 -3.60 29.14
C ALA A 207 9.33 -3.02 30.52
N ALA A 208 10.51 -2.42 30.69
CA ALA A 208 10.92 -1.76 31.93
C ALA A 208 9.98 -0.60 32.32
N ARG A 209 9.39 0.08 31.34
CA ARG A 209 8.39 1.13 31.55
C ARG A 209 6.96 0.60 31.73
N GLN A 210 6.76 -0.73 31.66
CA GLN A 210 5.44 -1.38 31.69
C GLN A 210 4.50 -0.90 30.55
N GLU A 211 5.07 -0.49 29.43
CA GLU A 211 4.34 -0.05 28.25
C GLU A 211 4.07 -1.22 27.29
N LYS A 212 3.20 -1.01 26.31
CA LYS A 212 2.83 -2.01 25.32
C LYS A 212 3.49 -1.69 23.97
N LEU A 213 3.91 -2.71 23.26
CA LEU A 213 4.51 -2.62 21.91
C LEU A 213 3.63 -3.33 20.89
N LEU A 214 3.45 -2.73 19.72
CA LEU A 214 2.95 -3.38 18.52
C LEU A 214 4.09 -3.39 17.49
N LEU A 215 4.50 -4.56 17.06
CA LEU A 215 5.54 -4.75 16.04
C LEU A 215 4.89 -5.15 14.72
N PHE A 216 5.21 -4.41 13.65
CA PHE A 216 4.80 -4.71 12.27
C PHE A 216 6.05 -5.06 11.46
N THR A 217 6.02 -6.21 10.76
CA THR A 217 7.13 -6.73 9.95
C THR A 217 6.74 -6.90 8.50
#